data_2c0178d1d285e7d3039431db5c6ebce9
#
_entry.id   2c0178d1d285e7d3039431db5c6ebce9
#
_cell.length_a   1.000
_cell.length_b   1.000
_cell.length_c   1.000
_cell.angle_alpha   90.00
_cell.angle_beta   90.00
_cell.angle_gamma   90.00
#
_symmetry.space_group_name_H-M   'P 1'
#
loop_
_entity.id
_entity.type
_entity.pdbx_description
1 polymer ?
#
loop_
_entity_poly.entity_id
_entity_poly.type
_entity_poly.pdbx_seq_one_letter_code
_entity_poly.pdbx_strand_id
1 'polypeptide(L)'
;MTKIAMVLGHDLLIPNEDTRVYREALALIKTGYEVTVFCWSRRLEKYDTKWEVERDGIQVVRIFEDLKGGFFSKVKSFRKALKKLEEKVTEYEPDLIHAHDLEVLDVAVNIKNKTGTKVIFDSHEDWPMMESVQNWFIGKYYERKQKKLIGKVDAMLTVSDELTLRLGGGTVLYNSELLETVKKPVLHDRFGLDGIVAGYIGGLRKPILEEILDAASKVNALSVLIVGGPPKGHSGYTDMISELEDLALEKGANAKFTGPLPYSMMNECYAACDILMVGHYVDERMRSYALPKKLLDSMAYKVPVIVGPYEARQKIVERYECGLVTEDWVDALTTLANDKDLRNKMGENGYKAFKMNYSWELQEKKMLEVYGELLKERGQ
;
A
#
# COMPACT_ATOMS: atom_id res chain seq x y z
N MET A 1 -23.86 -0.15 -21.13
CA MET A 1 -23.02 0.36 -20.01
C MET A 1 -21.59 0.07 -20.37
N THR A 2 -20.67 1.01 -20.14
CA THR A 2 -19.25 0.80 -20.47
C THR A 2 -18.65 -0.21 -19.49
N LYS A 3 -18.04 -1.24 -20.03
CA LYS A 3 -17.47 -2.37 -19.26
C LYS A 3 -16.00 -2.16 -18.96
N ILE A 4 -15.65 -2.18 -17.69
CA ILE A 4 -14.29 -2.06 -17.20
C ILE A 4 -13.82 -3.39 -16.61
N ALA A 5 -12.71 -3.92 -17.10
CA ALA A 5 -12.03 -5.05 -16.51
C ALA A 5 -10.83 -4.57 -15.68
N MET A 6 -10.86 -4.72 -14.37
CA MET A 6 -9.71 -4.53 -13.49
C MET A 6 -9.01 -5.88 -13.33
N VAL A 7 -7.69 -5.93 -13.53
CA VAL A 7 -6.93 -7.20 -13.53
C VAL A 7 -5.83 -7.17 -12.48
N LEU A 8 -5.84 -8.16 -11.56
CA LEU A 8 -4.92 -8.26 -10.43
C LEU A 8 -4.17 -9.59 -10.41
N GLY A 9 -2.91 -9.55 -10.01
CA GLY A 9 -2.08 -10.74 -9.75
C GLY A 9 -2.34 -11.41 -8.40
N HIS A 10 -3.25 -10.89 -7.57
CA HIS A 10 -3.66 -11.42 -6.27
C HIS A 10 -5.18 -11.29 -6.10
N ASP A 11 -5.75 -11.92 -5.08
CA ASP A 11 -7.18 -11.82 -4.78
C ASP A 11 -7.52 -10.44 -4.20
N LEU A 12 -8.61 -9.83 -4.69
CA LEU A 12 -9.06 -8.52 -4.22
C LEU A 12 -9.45 -8.51 -2.73
N LEU A 13 -10.06 -9.60 -2.26
CA LEU A 13 -10.72 -9.65 -0.94
C LEU A 13 -9.99 -10.54 0.07
N ILE A 14 -9.08 -11.42 -0.37
CA ILE A 14 -8.51 -12.49 0.44
C ILE A 14 -6.97 -12.53 0.33
N PRO A 15 -6.22 -12.69 1.43
CA PRO A 15 -6.66 -12.76 2.83
C PRO A 15 -7.04 -11.40 3.42
N ASN A 16 -6.58 -10.33 2.81
CA ASN A 16 -6.88 -8.95 3.16
C ASN A 16 -7.36 -8.22 1.91
N GLU A 17 -8.36 -7.39 2.09
CA GLU A 17 -8.90 -6.54 1.03
C GLU A 17 -7.81 -5.61 0.48
N ASP A 18 -7.70 -5.54 -0.85
CA ASP A 18 -6.93 -4.50 -1.50
C ASP A 18 -7.75 -3.20 -1.53
N THR A 19 -7.57 -2.40 -0.51
CA THR A 19 -8.38 -1.21 -0.27
C THR A 19 -8.25 -0.15 -1.35
N ARG A 20 -7.11 -0.09 -2.06
CA ARG A 20 -6.90 0.82 -3.19
C ARG A 20 -7.77 0.40 -4.37
N VAL A 21 -7.58 -0.80 -4.87
CA VAL A 21 -8.34 -1.33 -6.01
C VAL A 21 -9.83 -1.38 -5.71
N TYR A 22 -10.19 -1.71 -4.47
CA TYR A 22 -11.59 -1.73 -4.04
C TYR A 22 -12.25 -0.35 -4.12
N ARG A 23 -11.58 0.72 -3.66
CA ARG A 23 -12.07 2.10 -3.77
C ARG A 23 -12.14 2.59 -5.20
N GLU A 24 -11.16 2.26 -6.01
CA GLU A 24 -11.15 2.59 -7.44
C GLU A 24 -12.34 1.96 -8.15
N ALA A 25 -12.61 0.68 -7.89
CA ALA A 25 -13.77 -0.02 -8.43
C ALA A 25 -15.10 0.64 -7.99
N LEU A 26 -15.24 0.98 -6.70
CA LEU A 26 -16.43 1.68 -6.20
C LEU A 26 -16.61 3.06 -6.83
N ALA A 27 -15.54 3.82 -7.03
CA ALA A 27 -15.58 5.12 -7.69
C ALA A 27 -16.08 5.00 -9.14
N LEU A 28 -15.61 4.01 -9.86
CA LEU A 28 -16.04 3.73 -11.23
C LEU A 28 -17.53 3.32 -11.30
N ILE A 29 -17.99 2.47 -10.38
CA ILE A 29 -19.40 2.08 -10.29
C ILE A 29 -20.29 3.28 -10.02
N LYS A 30 -19.91 4.17 -9.09
CA LYS A 30 -20.65 5.41 -8.79
C LYS A 30 -20.80 6.33 -10.00
N THR A 31 -19.85 6.29 -10.93
CA THR A 31 -19.93 7.06 -12.19
C THR A 31 -20.68 6.36 -13.30
N GLY A 32 -21.22 5.17 -13.05
CA GLY A 32 -22.09 4.44 -13.99
C GLY A 32 -21.36 3.44 -14.90
N TYR A 33 -20.11 3.08 -14.58
CA TYR A 33 -19.43 1.98 -15.26
C TYR A 33 -19.84 0.62 -14.70
N GLU A 34 -19.82 -0.41 -15.55
CA GLU A 34 -19.91 -1.81 -15.15
C GLU A 34 -18.49 -2.30 -14.85
N VAL A 35 -18.20 -2.68 -13.60
CA VAL A 35 -16.86 -3.05 -13.18
C VAL A 35 -16.80 -4.52 -12.79
N THR A 36 -15.89 -5.26 -13.44
CA THR A 36 -15.54 -6.62 -13.04
C THR A 36 -14.05 -6.69 -12.71
N VAL A 37 -13.74 -7.21 -11.54
CA VAL A 37 -12.37 -7.45 -11.08
C VAL A 37 -12.00 -8.90 -11.34
N PHE A 38 -11.02 -9.12 -12.21
CA PHE A 38 -10.43 -10.43 -12.49
C PHE A 38 -9.16 -10.59 -11.67
N CYS A 39 -9.12 -11.57 -10.79
CA CYS A 39 -8.02 -11.71 -9.86
C CYS A 39 -7.53 -13.16 -9.73
N TRP A 40 -6.26 -13.30 -9.33
CA TRP A 40 -5.67 -14.60 -9.10
C TRP A 40 -5.66 -14.96 -7.62
N SER A 41 -6.43 -15.98 -7.23
CA SER A 41 -6.44 -16.53 -5.88
C SER A 41 -5.45 -17.70 -5.78
N ARG A 42 -4.36 -17.51 -5.01
CA ARG A 42 -3.20 -18.42 -4.93
C ARG A 42 -3.35 -19.53 -3.88
N ARG A 43 -4.40 -19.51 -3.05
CA ARG A 43 -4.56 -20.42 -1.90
C ARG A 43 -5.98 -20.96 -1.82
N LEU A 44 -6.21 -22.08 -2.48
CA LEU A 44 -7.50 -22.76 -2.52
C LEU A 44 -7.96 -23.33 -1.17
N GLU A 45 -7.02 -23.77 -0.32
CA GLU A 45 -7.33 -24.62 0.83
C GLU A 45 -7.77 -23.87 2.09
N LYS A 46 -7.61 -22.53 2.14
CA LYS A 46 -7.85 -21.75 3.35
C LYS A 46 -9.18 -21.00 3.39
N TYR A 47 -9.89 -20.90 2.26
CA TYR A 47 -11.02 -19.99 2.16
C TYR A 47 -12.17 -20.64 1.40
N ASP A 48 -13.41 -20.44 1.87
CA ASP A 48 -14.63 -20.81 1.13
C ASP A 48 -14.71 -19.91 -0.12
N THR A 49 -14.27 -20.47 -1.25
CA THR A 49 -13.95 -19.68 -2.42
C THR A 49 -14.90 -20.01 -3.55
N LYS A 50 -15.88 -19.13 -3.73
CA LYS A 50 -16.67 -19.08 -4.96
C LYS A 50 -15.82 -18.46 -6.08
N TRP A 51 -16.01 -18.96 -7.30
CA TRP A 51 -15.36 -18.43 -8.50
C TRP A 51 -15.78 -16.98 -8.79
N GLU A 52 -17.02 -16.65 -8.51
CA GLU A 52 -17.63 -15.35 -8.72
C GLU A 52 -18.31 -14.90 -7.44
N VAL A 53 -18.05 -13.67 -7.06
CA VAL A 53 -18.65 -13.02 -5.88
C VAL A 53 -19.01 -11.60 -6.27
N GLU A 54 -20.19 -11.17 -5.83
CA GLU A 54 -20.55 -9.77 -5.86
C GLU A 54 -20.37 -9.16 -4.47
N ARG A 55 -19.76 -7.98 -4.42
CA ARG A 55 -19.67 -7.20 -3.20
C ARG A 55 -19.75 -5.70 -3.53
N ASP A 56 -20.74 -5.03 -2.95
CA ASP A 56 -20.98 -3.60 -3.13
C ASP A 56 -21.10 -3.16 -4.61
N GLY A 57 -21.68 -4.04 -5.44
CA GLY A 57 -21.82 -3.85 -6.89
C GLY A 57 -20.59 -4.24 -7.72
N ILE A 58 -19.46 -4.60 -7.07
CA ILE A 58 -18.26 -5.09 -7.75
C ILE A 58 -18.42 -6.58 -8.03
N GLN A 59 -18.34 -6.96 -9.31
CA GLN A 59 -18.22 -8.37 -9.69
C GLN A 59 -16.77 -8.81 -9.55
N VAL A 60 -16.49 -9.88 -8.80
CA VAL A 60 -15.15 -10.42 -8.61
C VAL A 60 -15.07 -11.82 -9.21
N VAL A 61 -14.27 -11.98 -10.25
CA VAL A 61 -14.01 -13.26 -10.93
C VAL A 61 -12.63 -13.77 -10.54
N ARG A 62 -12.59 -14.93 -9.88
CA ARG A 62 -11.36 -15.53 -9.34
C ARG A 62 -10.80 -16.59 -10.27
N ILE A 63 -9.50 -16.53 -10.52
CA ILE A 63 -8.76 -17.62 -11.13
C ILE A 63 -8.02 -18.37 -10.03
N PHE A 64 -8.36 -19.65 -9.89
CA PHE A 64 -7.70 -20.53 -8.93
C PHE A 64 -6.56 -21.29 -9.61
N GLU A 65 -5.34 -21.03 -9.15
CA GLU A 65 -4.16 -21.78 -9.54
C GLU A 65 -3.14 -21.73 -8.39
N ASP A 66 -2.77 -22.88 -7.89
CA ASP A 66 -1.93 -23.00 -6.71
C ASP A 66 -0.44 -22.93 -7.05
N LEU A 67 0.34 -22.20 -6.26
CA LEU A 67 1.80 -22.07 -6.39
C LEU A 67 2.54 -23.15 -5.57
N LYS A 68 2.21 -24.43 -5.76
CA LYS A 68 2.89 -25.54 -5.07
C LYS A 68 4.11 -26.04 -5.84
N GLY A 69 5.08 -26.58 -5.10
CA GLY A 69 6.26 -27.25 -5.63
C GLY A 69 7.48 -26.36 -5.84
N GLY A 70 8.47 -26.87 -6.57
CA GLY A 70 9.72 -26.17 -6.86
C GLY A 70 9.56 -25.06 -7.91
N PHE A 71 10.66 -24.37 -8.19
CA PHE A 71 10.71 -23.19 -9.08
C PHE A 71 9.98 -23.41 -10.42
N PHE A 72 10.29 -24.47 -11.15
CA PHE A 72 9.67 -24.75 -12.45
C PHE A 72 8.16 -24.98 -12.36
N SER A 73 7.69 -25.66 -11.30
CA SER A 73 6.26 -25.85 -11.04
C SER A 73 5.57 -24.50 -10.80
N LYS A 74 6.16 -23.64 -9.99
CA LYS A 74 5.63 -22.28 -9.72
C LYS A 74 5.54 -21.44 -11.00
N VAL A 75 6.57 -21.46 -11.84
CA VAL A 75 6.55 -20.75 -13.14
C VAL A 75 5.45 -21.28 -14.05
N LYS A 76 5.24 -22.61 -14.08
CA LYS A 76 4.15 -23.24 -14.87
C LYS A 76 2.78 -22.80 -14.35
N SER A 77 2.55 -22.85 -13.03
CA SER A 77 1.30 -22.40 -12.42
C SER A 77 1.04 -20.92 -12.67
N PHE A 78 2.06 -20.08 -12.54
CA PHE A 78 1.97 -18.66 -12.85
C PHE A 78 1.50 -18.41 -14.29
N ARG A 79 2.18 -19.03 -15.27
CA ARG A 79 1.78 -18.90 -16.68
C ARG A 79 0.37 -19.39 -16.95
N LYS A 80 -0.05 -20.47 -16.28
CA LYS A 80 -1.40 -21.03 -16.42
C LYS A 80 -2.44 -20.07 -15.83
N ALA A 81 -2.16 -19.44 -14.69
CA ALA A 81 -3.03 -18.42 -14.10
C ALA A 81 -3.19 -17.22 -15.04
N LEU A 82 -2.09 -16.66 -15.57
CA LEU A 82 -2.14 -15.55 -16.51
C LEU A 82 -2.91 -15.89 -17.79
N LYS A 83 -2.75 -17.13 -18.32
CA LYS A 83 -3.52 -17.56 -19.49
C LYS A 83 -5.02 -17.62 -19.21
N LYS A 84 -5.42 -18.17 -18.06
CA LYS A 84 -6.83 -18.21 -17.65
C LYS A 84 -7.40 -16.81 -17.41
N LEU A 85 -6.61 -15.88 -16.84
CA LEU A 85 -6.99 -14.46 -16.71
C LEU A 85 -7.23 -13.84 -18.09
N GLU A 86 -6.31 -14.05 -19.05
CA GLU A 86 -6.44 -13.56 -20.41
C GLU A 86 -7.72 -14.10 -21.10
N GLU A 87 -7.99 -15.39 -20.97
CA GLU A 87 -9.20 -16.04 -21.50
C GLU A 87 -10.47 -15.40 -20.90
N LYS A 88 -10.55 -15.27 -19.58
CA LYS A 88 -11.73 -14.71 -18.88
C LYS A 88 -11.97 -13.24 -19.16
N VAL A 89 -10.91 -12.43 -19.18
CA VAL A 89 -11.01 -11.02 -19.53
C VAL A 89 -11.41 -10.84 -21.00
N THR A 90 -10.90 -11.69 -21.90
CA THR A 90 -11.29 -11.65 -23.32
C THR A 90 -12.76 -12.03 -23.52
N GLU A 91 -13.25 -13.07 -22.82
CA GLU A 91 -14.66 -13.48 -22.83
C GLU A 91 -15.62 -12.40 -22.32
N TYR A 92 -15.16 -11.55 -21.40
CA TYR A 92 -15.95 -10.43 -20.87
C TYR A 92 -16.13 -9.28 -21.86
N GLU A 93 -15.25 -9.17 -22.87
CA GLU A 93 -15.25 -8.12 -23.88
C GLU A 93 -15.26 -6.69 -23.27
N PRO A 94 -14.25 -6.31 -22.49
CA PRO A 94 -14.22 -5.00 -21.85
C PRO A 94 -14.00 -3.87 -22.85
N ASP A 95 -14.54 -2.71 -22.54
CA ASP A 95 -14.24 -1.46 -23.24
C ASP A 95 -12.88 -0.88 -22.85
N LEU A 96 -12.45 -1.12 -21.61
CA LEU A 96 -11.17 -0.70 -21.08
C LEU A 96 -10.67 -1.74 -20.06
N ILE A 97 -9.36 -1.99 -20.08
CA ILE A 97 -8.66 -2.85 -19.11
C ILE A 97 -7.79 -1.97 -18.22
N HIS A 98 -7.97 -2.10 -16.90
CA HIS A 98 -7.11 -1.51 -15.88
C HIS A 98 -6.25 -2.60 -15.26
N ALA A 99 -4.97 -2.65 -15.62
CA ALA A 99 -4.02 -3.64 -15.13
C ALA A 99 -3.25 -3.10 -13.93
N HIS A 100 -3.38 -3.76 -12.79
CA HIS A 100 -2.70 -3.41 -11.55
C HIS A 100 -1.41 -4.21 -11.43
N ASP A 101 -0.31 -3.50 -11.41
CA ASP A 101 1.07 -3.99 -11.38
C ASP A 101 1.57 -4.73 -12.63
N LEU A 102 2.89 -4.84 -12.71
CA LEU A 102 3.60 -5.45 -13.84
C LEU A 102 3.29 -6.96 -14.01
N GLU A 103 2.84 -7.60 -12.94
CA GLU A 103 2.56 -9.04 -12.90
C GLU A 103 1.51 -9.44 -13.94
N VAL A 104 0.48 -8.62 -14.12
CA VAL A 104 -0.65 -8.89 -15.04
C VAL A 104 -0.67 -8.01 -16.30
N LEU A 105 0.29 -7.12 -16.45
CA LEU A 105 0.33 -6.18 -17.59
C LEU A 105 0.47 -6.90 -18.93
N ASP A 106 1.12 -8.08 -18.99
CA ASP A 106 1.17 -8.91 -20.20
C ASP A 106 -0.23 -9.31 -20.65
N VAL A 107 -1.11 -9.69 -19.72
CA VAL A 107 -2.51 -10.08 -20.02
C VAL A 107 -3.22 -8.94 -20.73
N ALA A 108 -3.17 -7.75 -20.15
CA ALA A 108 -3.84 -6.56 -20.72
C ALA A 108 -3.28 -6.19 -22.10
N VAL A 109 -1.95 -6.17 -22.25
CA VAL A 109 -1.30 -5.84 -23.54
C VAL A 109 -1.56 -6.92 -24.61
N ASN A 110 -1.63 -8.20 -24.24
CA ASN A 110 -1.97 -9.26 -25.20
C ASN A 110 -3.41 -9.12 -25.71
N ILE A 111 -4.36 -8.79 -24.84
CA ILE A 111 -5.76 -8.54 -25.22
C ILE A 111 -5.82 -7.30 -26.12
N LYS A 112 -5.19 -6.19 -25.73
CA LYS A 112 -5.11 -4.98 -26.57
C LYS A 112 -4.60 -5.27 -27.98
N ASN A 113 -3.54 -6.06 -28.10
CA ASN A 113 -2.97 -6.41 -29.42
C ASN A 113 -3.95 -7.20 -30.31
N LYS A 114 -4.91 -7.93 -29.72
CA LYS A 114 -5.91 -8.73 -30.43
C LYS A 114 -7.19 -7.96 -30.75
N THR A 115 -7.63 -7.10 -29.84
CA THR A 115 -8.97 -6.48 -29.84
C THR A 115 -8.95 -4.96 -30.04
N GLY A 116 -7.81 -4.31 -29.81
CA GLY A 116 -7.72 -2.84 -29.79
C GLY A 116 -8.25 -2.21 -28.49
N THR A 117 -8.62 -3.00 -27.47
CA THR A 117 -9.12 -2.51 -26.17
C THR A 117 -8.10 -1.59 -25.52
N LYS A 118 -8.55 -0.46 -24.99
CA LYS A 118 -7.70 0.49 -24.26
C LYS A 118 -7.18 -0.09 -22.96
N VAL A 119 -5.94 0.25 -22.59
CA VAL A 119 -5.26 -0.28 -21.38
C VAL A 119 -4.72 0.86 -20.53
N ILE A 120 -5.12 0.88 -19.27
CA ILE A 120 -4.46 1.63 -18.19
C ILE A 120 -3.52 0.66 -17.48
N PHE A 121 -2.28 1.10 -17.23
CA PHE A 121 -1.34 0.43 -16.34
C PHE A 121 -1.24 1.21 -15.03
N ASP A 122 -1.63 0.62 -13.92
CA ASP A 122 -1.44 1.19 -12.58
C ASP A 122 -0.27 0.48 -11.88
N SER A 123 0.81 1.22 -11.69
CA SER A 123 2.00 0.73 -11.01
C SER A 123 1.96 1.11 -9.53
N HIS A 124 1.66 0.14 -8.68
CA HIS A 124 1.61 0.33 -7.23
C HIS A 124 3.00 0.34 -6.61
N GLU A 125 3.97 -0.30 -7.27
CA GLU A 125 5.33 -0.45 -6.78
C GLU A 125 6.34 -0.45 -7.92
N ASP A 126 7.63 -0.18 -7.59
CA ASP A 126 8.73 -0.43 -8.52
C ASP A 126 9.05 -1.93 -8.55
N TRP A 127 8.25 -2.67 -9.31
CA TRP A 127 8.33 -4.13 -9.39
C TRP A 127 9.74 -4.64 -9.75
N PRO A 128 10.43 -4.11 -10.79
CA PRO A 128 11.81 -4.51 -11.09
C PRO A 128 12.78 -4.29 -9.93
N MET A 129 12.60 -3.21 -9.18
CA MET A 129 13.43 -2.90 -8.03
C MET A 129 13.18 -3.91 -6.90
N MET A 130 11.92 -4.20 -6.57
CA MET A 130 11.55 -5.19 -5.55
C MET A 130 12.14 -6.56 -5.85
N GLU A 131 12.01 -7.02 -7.08
CA GLU A 131 12.55 -8.31 -7.52
C GLU A 131 14.09 -8.32 -7.52
N SER A 132 14.73 -7.18 -7.83
CA SER A 132 16.20 -7.06 -7.82
C SER A 132 16.82 -7.22 -6.42
N VAL A 133 16.05 -6.91 -5.37
CA VAL A 133 16.48 -7.12 -3.97
C VAL A 133 16.67 -8.61 -3.69
N GLN A 134 15.81 -9.45 -4.24
CA GLN A 134 15.89 -10.90 -4.08
C GLN A 134 16.90 -11.53 -5.06
N ASN A 135 16.86 -11.10 -6.32
CA ASN A 135 17.73 -11.59 -7.38
C ASN A 135 17.93 -10.54 -8.48
N TRP A 136 19.15 -10.05 -8.65
CA TRP A 136 19.51 -9.03 -9.63
C TRP A 136 19.13 -9.42 -11.08
N PHE A 137 19.31 -10.70 -11.47
CA PHE A 137 18.96 -11.16 -12.82
C PHE A 137 17.46 -11.11 -13.07
N ILE A 138 16.65 -11.46 -12.06
CA ILE A 138 15.19 -11.38 -12.12
C ILE A 138 14.78 -9.90 -12.23
N GLY A 139 15.35 -9.01 -11.42
CA GLY A 139 15.12 -7.58 -11.52
C GLY A 139 15.39 -7.02 -12.92
N LYS A 140 16.53 -7.40 -13.54
CA LYS A 140 16.86 -7.00 -14.92
C LYS A 140 15.92 -7.57 -15.97
N TYR A 141 15.42 -8.77 -15.78
CA TYR A 141 14.38 -9.33 -16.64
C TYR A 141 13.10 -8.49 -16.58
N TYR A 142 12.62 -8.17 -15.38
CA TYR A 142 11.41 -7.37 -15.19
C TYR A 142 11.60 -5.93 -15.66
N GLU A 143 12.78 -5.33 -15.52
CA GLU A 143 13.07 -4.00 -16.05
C GLU A 143 12.90 -3.95 -17.58
N ARG A 144 13.46 -4.94 -18.28
CA ARG A 144 13.31 -5.04 -19.75
C ARG A 144 11.86 -5.31 -20.16
N LYS A 145 11.16 -6.18 -19.41
CA LYS A 145 9.75 -6.49 -19.60
C LYS A 145 8.90 -5.22 -19.44
N GLN A 146 9.10 -4.48 -18.36
CA GLN A 146 8.36 -3.25 -18.06
C GLN A 146 8.57 -2.20 -19.15
N LYS A 147 9.80 -1.91 -19.55
CA LYS A 147 10.11 -0.96 -20.65
C LYS A 147 9.42 -1.34 -21.96
N LYS A 148 9.35 -2.63 -22.29
CA LYS A 148 8.68 -3.12 -23.49
C LYS A 148 7.15 -2.96 -23.44
N LEU A 149 6.55 -3.12 -22.26
CA LEU A 149 5.09 -3.12 -22.09
C LEU A 149 4.52 -1.72 -21.89
N ILE A 150 5.22 -0.84 -21.17
CA ILE A 150 4.81 0.56 -20.93
C ILE A 150 4.54 1.30 -22.25
N GLY A 151 5.37 1.11 -23.27
CA GLY A 151 5.16 1.74 -24.59
C GLY A 151 3.93 1.25 -25.36
N LYS A 152 3.16 0.31 -24.79
CA LYS A 152 1.97 -0.27 -25.42
C LYS A 152 0.66 0.05 -24.71
N VAL A 153 0.71 0.69 -23.54
CA VAL A 153 -0.48 1.11 -22.81
C VAL A 153 -0.97 2.48 -23.27
N ASP A 154 -2.22 2.80 -23.03
CA ASP A 154 -2.82 4.07 -23.41
C ASP A 154 -2.69 5.13 -22.34
N ALA A 155 -2.66 4.72 -21.07
CA ALA A 155 -2.38 5.59 -19.95
C ALA A 155 -1.65 4.83 -18.84
N MET A 156 -1.00 5.58 -17.95
CA MET A 156 -0.28 5.03 -16.80
C MET A 156 -0.64 5.81 -15.53
N LEU A 157 -0.93 5.07 -14.47
CA LEU A 157 -1.09 5.58 -13.11
C LEU A 157 0.09 5.10 -12.25
N THR A 158 0.48 5.89 -11.28
CA THR A 158 1.61 5.59 -10.40
C THR A 158 1.31 6.08 -8.98
N VAL A 159 2.01 5.57 -7.98
CA VAL A 159 1.76 5.92 -6.56
C VAL A 159 2.60 7.07 -6.02
N SER A 160 3.57 7.56 -6.80
CA SER A 160 4.43 8.69 -6.39
C SER A 160 5.03 9.43 -7.58
N ASP A 161 5.46 10.68 -7.35
CA ASP A 161 6.17 11.48 -8.37
C ASP A 161 7.48 10.81 -8.80
N GLU A 162 8.21 10.22 -7.85
CA GLU A 162 9.48 9.53 -8.10
C GLU A 162 9.27 8.31 -9.02
N LEU A 163 8.22 7.52 -8.77
CA LEU A 163 7.90 6.38 -9.63
C LEU A 163 7.46 6.84 -11.02
N THR A 164 6.69 7.92 -11.12
CA THR A 164 6.28 8.53 -12.39
C THR A 164 7.48 8.94 -13.23
N LEU A 165 8.45 9.64 -12.62
CA LEU A 165 9.69 10.04 -13.28
C LEU A 165 10.50 8.83 -13.76
N ARG A 166 10.61 7.81 -12.93
CA ARG A 166 11.32 6.57 -13.27
C ARG A 166 10.68 5.79 -14.43
N LEU A 167 9.37 5.79 -14.51
CA LEU A 167 8.61 5.10 -15.57
C LEU A 167 8.50 5.93 -16.86
N GLY A 168 8.89 7.20 -16.82
CA GLY A 168 8.92 8.08 -17.99
C GLY A 168 7.59 8.81 -18.27
N GLY A 169 6.70 8.90 -17.28
CA GLY A 169 5.43 9.63 -17.37
C GLY A 169 4.29 8.93 -16.63
N GLY A 170 3.09 9.50 -16.72
CA GLY A 170 1.87 8.99 -16.10
C GLY A 170 1.21 10.00 -15.16
N THR A 171 0.04 9.64 -14.66
CA THR A 171 -0.70 10.42 -13.65
C THR A 171 -0.42 9.85 -12.26
N VAL A 172 0.01 10.72 -11.35
CA VAL A 172 0.22 10.31 -9.95
C VAL A 172 -1.12 10.16 -9.24
N LEU A 173 -1.36 8.96 -8.75
CA LEU A 173 -2.51 8.57 -7.96
C LEU A 173 -2.02 8.01 -6.62
N TYR A 174 -1.89 8.88 -5.63
CA TYR A 174 -1.37 8.51 -4.32
C TYR A 174 -2.24 7.45 -3.63
N ASN A 175 -1.62 6.52 -2.92
CA ASN A 175 -2.34 5.51 -2.14
C ASN A 175 -2.88 6.14 -0.84
N SER A 176 -4.05 6.73 -0.91
CA SER A 176 -4.66 7.56 0.13
C SER A 176 -5.85 6.93 0.80
N GLU A 177 -6.16 7.42 2.00
CA GLU A 177 -7.36 7.06 2.74
C GLU A 177 -8.51 8.05 2.51
N LEU A 178 -9.73 7.55 2.76
CA LEU A 178 -10.89 8.39 3.03
C LEU A 178 -10.70 9.07 4.39
N LEU A 179 -11.03 10.36 4.46
CA LEU A 179 -11.09 11.06 5.75
C LEU A 179 -12.34 10.61 6.51
N GLU A 180 -12.18 9.68 7.43
CA GLU A 180 -13.25 9.28 8.34
C GLU A 180 -13.13 10.03 9.66
N THR A 181 -14.26 10.44 10.20
CA THR A 181 -14.32 11.02 11.55
C THR A 181 -14.10 9.93 12.57
N VAL A 182 -12.95 9.91 13.21
CA VAL A 182 -12.64 8.93 14.24
C VAL A 182 -13.34 9.29 15.54
N LYS A 183 -14.13 8.36 16.08
CA LYS A 183 -14.62 8.41 17.46
C LYS A 183 -13.42 8.22 18.41
N LYS A 184 -13.51 8.78 19.62
CA LYS A 184 -12.43 8.70 20.63
C LYS A 184 -11.76 7.33 20.66
N PRO A 185 -10.41 7.25 20.74
CA PRO A 185 -9.66 6.02 20.63
C PRO A 185 -9.95 5.09 21.81
N VAL A 186 -10.64 3.99 21.55
CA VAL A 186 -10.88 2.89 22.51
C VAL A 186 -9.58 2.15 22.83
N LEU A 187 -8.55 2.34 21.99
CA LEU A 187 -7.29 1.59 22.09
C LEU A 187 -6.44 1.97 23.32
N HIS A 188 -6.54 3.20 23.83
CA HIS A 188 -5.82 3.60 25.05
C HIS A 188 -6.19 2.70 26.23
N ASP A 189 -7.50 2.54 26.48
CA ASP A 189 -7.98 1.68 27.57
C ASP A 189 -7.68 0.20 27.31
N ARG A 190 -7.87 -0.23 26.07
CA ARG A 190 -7.69 -1.64 25.70
C ARG A 190 -6.25 -2.14 25.85
N PHE A 191 -5.27 -1.30 25.57
CA PHE A 191 -3.85 -1.66 25.59
C PHE A 191 -3.09 -1.03 26.75
N GLY A 192 -3.75 -0.29 27.64
CA GLY A 192 -3.10 0.38 28.80
C GLY A 192 -2.01 1.33 28.31
N LEU A 193 -2.36 2.23 27.38
CA LEU A 193 -1.43 3.22 26.86
C LEU A 193 -1.49 4.47 27.72
N ASP A 194 -0.38 4.81 28.34
CA ASP A 194 -0.25 5.96 29.22
C ASP A 194 0.72 6.99 28.64
N GLY A 195 0.49 8.27 28.96
CA GLY A 195 1.35 9.36 28.52
C GLY A 195 1.27 9.64 27.03
N ILE A 196 2.42 9.92 26.41
CA ILE A 196 2.55 10.14 24.98
C ILE A 196 2.68 8.80 24.26
N VAL A 197 1.92 8.61 23.19
CA VAL A 197 1.91 7.36 22.41
C VAL A 197 2.65 7.56 21.09
N ALA A 198 3.77 6.85 20.93
CA ALA A 198 4.47 6.74 19.66
C ALA A 198 4.05 5.45 18.94
N GLY A 199 3.48 5.55 17.75
CA GLY A 199 2.98 4.41 16.98
C GLY A 199 3.96 3.93 15.92
N TYR A 200 4.03 2.61 15.74
CA TYR A 200 4.59 1.96 14.55
C TYR A 200 3.51 1.07 13.94
N ILE A 201 3.02 1.40 12.75
CA ILE A 201 1.89 0.73 12.12
C ILE A 201 2.32 0.12 10.79
N GLY A 202 2.06 -1.20 10.59
CA GLY A 202 2.30 -1.90 9.33
C GLY A 202 3.10 -3.19 9.46
N GLY A 203 3.81 -3.58 8.40
CA GLY A 203 4.62 -4.81 8.40
C GLY A 203 5.76 -4.73 9.42
N LEU A 204 5.81 -5.69 10.34
CA LEU A 204 6.79 -5.72 11.42
C LEU A 204 8.14 -6.24 10.90
N ARG A 205 9.20 -5.49 11.17
CA ARG A 205 10.57 -5.82 10.81
C ARG A 205 11.47 -5.73 12.04
N LYS A 206 12.02 -6.86 12.47
CA LYS A 206 12.76 -6.97 13.73
C LYS A 206 13.86 -5.90 13.90
N PRO A 207 14.77 -5.65 12.94
CA PRO A 207 15.83 -4.65 13.14
C PRO A 207 15.30 -3.24 13.43
N ILE A 208 14.22 -2.84 12.75
CA ILE A 208 13.60 -1.51 12.96
C ILE A 208 12.94 -1.41 14.33
N LEU A 209 12.28 -2.49 14.74
CA LEU A 209 11.60 -2.52 16.05
C LEU A 209 12.59 -2.55 17.20
N GLU A 210 13.73 -3.22 17.04
CA GLU A 210 14.83 -3.18 18.02
C GLU A 210 15.36 -1.76 18.21
N GLU A 211 15.56 -1.00 17.12
CA GLU A 211 15.97 0.41 17.17
C GLU A 211 14.91 1.29 17.85
N ILE A 212 13.64 1.09 17.51
CA ILE A 212 12.52 1.83 18.11
C ILE A 212 12.41 1.57 19.61
N LEU A 213 12.50 0.32 20.03
CA LEU A 213 12.43 -0.07 21.45
C LEU A 213 13.62 0.50 22.23
N ASP A 214 14.81 0.45 21.64
CA ASP A 214 16.00 1.04 22.25
C ASP A 214 15.88 2.57 22.42
N ALA A 215 15.35 3.24 21.42
CA ALA A 215 15.12 4.68 21.49
C ALA A 215 14.02 5.03 22.52
N ALA A 216 12.90 4.32 22.48
CA ALA A 216 11.78 4.55 23.38
C ALA A 216 12.12 4.32 24.86
N SER A 217 12.99 3.35 25.17
CA SER A 217 13.45 3.10 26.55
C SER A 217 14.21 4.27 27.18
N LYS A 218 14.72 5.18 26.36
CA LYS A 218 15.47 6.37 26.79
C LYS A 218 14.61 7.64 26.92
N VAL A 219 13.32 7.54 26.60
CA VAL A 219 12.38 8.67 26.64
C VAL A 219 11.34 8.44 27.74
N ASN A 220 11.28 9.35 28.72
CA ASN A 220 10.37 9.23 29.85
C ASN A 220 8.89 9.40 29.44
N ALA A 221 7.99 8.68 30.11
CA ALA A 221 6.54 8.77 29.93
C ALA A 221 6.07 8.54 28.49
N LEU A 222 6.78 7.69 27.74
CA LEU A 222 6.45 7.30 26.38
C LEU A 222 5.91 5.86 26.34
N SER A 223 4.74 5.68 25.75
CA SER A 223 4.21 4.38 25.37
C SER A 223 4.46 4.13 23.89
N VAL A 224 4.82 2.90 23.51
CA VAL A 224 4.97 2.52 22.10
C VAL A 224 3.85 1.57 21.71
N LEU A 225 3.04 1.96 20.72
CA LEU A 225 2.01 1.12 20.13
C LEU A 225 2.51 0.50 18.83
N ILE A 226 2.69 -0.82 18.81
CA ILE A 226 3.18 -1.58 17.65
C ILE A 226 2.02 -2.37 17.06
N VAL A 227 1.54 -1.93 15.89
CA VAL A 227 0.39 -2.50 15.19
C VAL A 227 0.83 -3.20 13.93
N GLY A 228 0.48 -4.47 13.78
CA GLY A 228 0.72 -5.18 12.55
C GLY A 228 1.17 -6.62 12.70
N GLY A 229 1.58 -7.18 11.58
CA GLY A 229 2.00 -8.57 11.47
C GLY A 229 3.29 -8.73 10.68
N PRO A 230 3.80 -9.97 10.57
CA PRO A 230 5.00 -10.26 9.81
C PRO A 230 4.78 -9.97 8.33
N PRO A 231 5.85 -9.72 7.58
CA PRO A 231 5.78 -9.71 6.13
C PRO A 231 5.18 -11.02 5.60
N LYS A 232 4.39 -10.94 4.53
CA LYS A 232 3.76 -12.13 3.91
C LYS A 232 4.81 -13.21 3.66
N GLY A 233 4.60 -14.42 4.23
CA GLY A 233 5.46 -15.58 4.01
C GLY A 233 6.47 -15.91 5.10
N HIS A 234 6.59 -15.13 6.18
CA HIS A 234 7.44 -15.46 7.31
C HIS A 234 6.79 -16.54 8.22
N SER A 235 7.45 -17.68 8.36
CA SER A 235 7.25 -18.61 9.48
C SER A 235 8.03 -18.06 10.68
N GLY A 236 7.49 -18.15 11.90
CA GLY A 236 8.18 -17.68 13.11
C GLY A 236 7.74 -16.30 13.63
N TYR A 237 6.54 -15.86 13.28
CA TYR A 237 5.99 -14.60 13.77
C TYR A 237 5.83 -14.56 15.30
N THR A 238 5.31 -15.64 15.88
CA THR A 238 5.08 -15.75 17.33
C THR A 238 6.41 -15.62 18.08
N ASP A 239 7.47 -16.25 17.58
CA ASP A 239 8.79 -16.22 18.17
C ASP A 239 9.39 -14.80 18.11
N MET A 240 9.25 -14.12 16.96
CA MET A 240 9.73 -12.74 16.78
C MET A 240 9.03 -11.76 17.72
N ILE A 241 7.71 -11.88 17.91
CA ILE A 241 6.98 -10.99 18.84
C ILE A 241 7.40 -11.25 20.27
N SER A 242 7.48 -12.51 20.71
CA SER A 242 7.95 -12.85 22.04
C SER A 242 9.36 -12.30 22.32
N GLU A 243 10.28 -12.45 21.38
CA GLU A 243 11.63 -11.89 21.49
C GLU A 243 11.62 -10.35 21.61
N LEU A 244 10.73 -9.67 20.90
CA LEU A 244 10.60 -8.20 20.97
C LEU A 244 9.90 -7.73 22.25
N GLU A 245 8.95 -8.50 22.77
CA GLU A 245 8.33 -8.25 24.09
C GLU A 245 9.35 -8.42 25.21
N ASP A 246 10.16 -9.47 25.17
CA ASP A 246 11.24 -9.70 26.13
C ASP A 246 12.28 -8.58 26.07
N LEU A 247 12.66 -8.15 24.86
CA LEU A 247 13.57 -7.02 24.67
C LEU A 247 13.01 -5.71 25.22
N ALA A 248 11.72 -5.45 25.01
CA ALA A 248 11.05 -4.26 25.54
C ALA A 248 11.10 -4.26 27.08
N LEU A 249 10.83 -5.41 27.71
CA LEU A 249 10.93 -5.58 29.17
C LEU A 249 12.38 -5.38 29.66
N GLU A 250 13.34 -6.01 29.01
CA GLU A 250 14.77 -5.88 29.36
C GLU A 250 15.25 -4.42 29.32
N LYS A 251 14.83 -3.68 28.28
CA LYS A 251 15.18 -2.27 28.11
C LYS A 251 14.34 -1.31 28.95
N GLY A 252 13.25 -1.77 29.55
CA GLY A 252 12.30 -0.91 30.26
C GLY A 252 11.44 -0.03 29.32
N ALA A 253 11.27 -0.41 28.07
CA ALA A 253 10.39 0.27 27.13
C ALA A 253 8.93 -0.13 27.36
N ASN A 254 8.03 0.84 27.56
CA ASN A 254 6.59 0.56 27.66
C ASN A 254 5.99 0.33 26.26
N ALA A 255 6.16 -0.87 25.71
CA ALA A 255 5.68 -1.24 24.39
C ALA A 255 4.48 -2.19 24.46
N LYS A 256 3.50 -1.98 23.56
CA LYS A 256 2.31 -2.81 23.39
C LYS A 256 2.22 -3.31 21.96
N PHE A 257 2.14 -4.62 21.80
CA PHE A 257 2.04 -5.31 20.53
C PHE A 257 0.60 -5.78 20.31
N THR A 258 -0.06 -5.31 19.27
CA THR A 258 -1.46 -5.66 19.00
C THR A 258 -1.62 -6.93 18.17
N GLY A 259 -0.57 -7.33 17.46
CA GLY A 259 -0.70 -8.26 16.33
C GLY A 259 -1.42 -7.64 15.13
N PRO A 260 -1.76 -8.46 14.13
CA PRO A 260 -2.55 -8.01 13.00
C PRO A 260 -3.96 -7.62 13.44
N LEU A 261 -4.38 -6.41 13.13
CA LEU A 261 -5.74 -5.92 13.34
C LEU A 261 -6.51 -5.84 12.02
N PRO A 262 -7.85 -5.97 12.05
CA PRO A 262 -8.69 -5.70 10.88
C PRO A 262 -8.43 -4.30 10.33
N TYR A 263 -8.49 -4.16 9.01
CA TYR A 263 -8.25 -2.87 8.37
C TYR A 263 -9.20 -1.76 8.86
N SER A 264 -10.44 -2.10 9.17
CA SER A 264 -11.44 -1.20 9.74
C SER A 264 -11.05 -0.55 11.08
N MET A 265 -10.03 -1.09 11.76
CA MET A 265 -9.49 -0.53 13.01
C MET A 265 -8.29 0.40 12.81
N MET A 266 -7.79 0.53 11.57
CA MET A 266 -6.59 1.35 11.32
C MET A 266 -6.79 2.81 11.69
N ASN A 267 -7.99 3.35 11.47
CA ASN A 267 -8.34 4.72 11.84
C ASN A 267 -8.17 4.95 13.35
N GLU A 268 -8.61 3.99 14.17
CA GLU A 268 -8.46 4.04 15.62
C GLU A 268 -6.98 3.94 16.02
N CYS A 269 -6.18 3.13 15.30
CA CYS A 269 -4.75 2.98 15.56
C CYS A 269 -3.99 4.29 15.33
N TYR A 270 -4.26 4.99 14.23
CA TYR A 270 -3.65 6.30 13.97
C TYR A 270 -4.12 7.34 14.97
N ALA A 271 -5.41 7.38 15.29
CA ALA A 271 -5.97 8.33 16.25
C ALA A 271 -5.49 8.12 17.69
N ALA A 272 -5.01 6.92 18.02
CA ALA A 272 -4.42 6.61 19.32
C ALA A 272 -2.97 7.10 19.45
N CYS A 273 -2.34 7.55 18.38
CA CYS A 273 -0.94 7.95 18.38
C CYS A 273 -0.80 9.48 18.49
N ASP A 274 0.16 9.95 19.29
CA ASP A 274 0.61 11.34 19.34
C ASP A 274 1.76 11.61 18.37
N ILE A 275 2.51 10.56 18.01
CA ILE A 275 3.67 10.58 17.11
C ILE A 275 3.62 9.29 16.29
N LEU A 276 3.91 9.35 14.98
CA LEU A 276 4.07 8.14 14.18
C LEU A 276 5.52 7.95 13.73
N MET A 277 6.04 6.77 13.97
CA MET A 277 7.37 6.36 13.52
C MET A 277 7.26 5.63 12.18
N VAL A 278 7.80 6.23 11.12
CA VAL A 278 7.84 5.62 9.80
C VAL A 278 9.21 5.00 9.57
N GLY A 279 9.32 3.74 9.91
CA GLY A 279 10.56 2.97 9.74
C GLY A 279 11.11 2.99 8.31
N HIS A 280 12.38 2.72 8.17
CA HIS A 280 13.07 2.69 6.88
C HIS A 280 13.01 1.31 6.22
N TYR A 281 13.22 1.27 4.92
CA TYR A 281 13.47 0.02 4.21
C TYR A 281 14.90 -0.45 4.49
N VAL A 282 15.07 -1.75 4.65
CA VAL A 282 16.41 -2.36 4.86
C VAL A 282 17.29 -2.16 3.61
N ASP A 283 16.71 -2.21 2.41
CA ASP A 283 17.42 -2.03 1.15
C ASP A 283 17.46 -0.55 0.73
N GLU A 284 18.67 -0.01 0.60
CA GLU A 284 18.91 1.39 0.22
C GLU A 284 18.25 1.77 -1.13
N ARG A 285 18.18 0.83 -2.08
CA ARG A 285 17.61 1.07 -3.40
C ARG A 285 16.11 1.37 -3.32
N MET A 286 15.41 0.76 -2.36
CA MET A 286 13.98 1.03 -2.13
C MET A 286 13.73 2.32 -1.35
N ARG A 287 14.74 2.85 -0.66
CA ARG A 287 14.60 4.03 0.18
C ARG A 287 14.25 5.28 -0.61
N SER A 288 14.81 5.43 -1.81
CA SER A 288 14.67 6.65 -2.62
C SER A 288 13.28 6.83 -3.24
N TYR A 289 12.56 5.76 -3.58
CA TYR A 289 11.32 5.81 -4.34
C TYR A 289 10.06 5.51 -3.53
N ALA A 290 10.22 4.85 -2.40
CA ALA A 290 9.08 4.39 -1.64
C ALA A 290 8.43 5.51 -0.82
N LEU A 291 7.21 5.86 -1.20
CA LEU A 291 6.32 6.68 -0.39
C LEU A 291 5.41 5.75 0.42
N PRO A 292 5.71 5.50 1.70
CA PRO A 292 4.89 4.60 2.49
C PRO A 292 3.53 5.23 2.79
N LYS A 293 2.46 4.48 2.54
CA LYS A 293 1.07 4.87 2.83
C LYS A 293 0.90 5.44 4.24
N LYS A 294 1.55 4.85 5.25
CA LYS A 294 1.48 5.30 6.65
C LYS A 294 1.92 6.76 6.88
N LEU A 295 2.74 7.34 6.00
CA LEU A 295 3.06 8.78 6.05
C LEU A 295 1.83 9.61 5.70
N LEU A 296 1.12 9.27 4.63
CA LEU A 296 -0.09 9.97 4.22
C LEU A 296 -1.23 9.75 5.21
N ASP A 297 -1.34 8.53 5.74
CA ASP A 297 -2.34 8.21 6.77
C ASP A 297 -2.11 9.05 8.04
N SER A 298 -0.87 9.18 8.53
CA SER A 298 -0.60 10.01 9.70
C SER A 298 -0.99 11.47 9.49
N MET A 299 -0.72 12.00 8.30
CA MET A 299 -1.14 13.36 7.92
C MET A 299 -2.68 13.49 7.95
N ALA A 300 -3.40 12.47 7.48
CA ALA A 300 -4.86 12.42 7.53
C ALA A 300 -5.43 12.48 8.95
N TYR A 301 -4.70 11.92 9.93
CA TYR A 301 -5.12 11.87 11.34
C TYR A 301 -4.44 12.94 12.22
N LYS A 302 -3.77 13.93 11.65
CA LYS A 302 -3.06 15.01 12.36
C LYS A 302 -1.95 14.51 13.28
N VAL A 303 -1.33 13.39 12.97
CA VAL A 303 -0.24 12.80 13.73
C VAL A 303 1.08 13.19 13.11
N PRO A 304 1.97 13.92 13.80
CA PRO A 304 3.29 14.25 13.30
C PRO A 304 4.14 12.98 13.13
N VAL A 305 5.02 12.98 12.12
CA VAL A 305 5.83 11.81 11.81
C VAL A 305 7.30 12.00 12.15
N ILE A 306 7.97 10.90 12.47
CA ILE A 306 9.43 10.82 12.43
C ILE A 306 9.80 9.89 11.27
N VAL A 307 10.62 10.39 10.35
CA VAL A 307 11.09 9.64 9.18
C VAL A 307 12.62 9.70 9.06
N GLY A 308 13.22 8.67 8.48
CA GLY A 308 14.62 8.73 8.07
C GLY A 308 14.84 9.66 6.86
N PRO A 309 16.10 10.11 6.60
CA PRO A 309 16.44 11.05 5.52
C PRO A 309 16.43 10.37 4.14
N TYR A 310 15.26 9.95 3.70
CA TYR A 310 15.03 9.30 2.42
C TYR A 310 14.19 10.20 1.51
N GLU A 311 14.65 10.41 0.29
CA GLU A 311 14.24 11.49 -0.61
C GLU A 311 12.73 11.71 -0.70
N ALA A 312 11.94 10.68 -1.00
CA ALA A 312 10.49 10.82 -1.19
C ALA A 312 9.76 11.28 0.09
N ARG A 313 10.16 10.76 1.25
CA ARG A 313 9.55 11.11 2.55
C ARG A 313 10.04 12.46 3.05
N GLN A 314 11.34 12.67 2.98
CA GLN A 314 12.00 13.91 3.40
C GLN A 314 11.39 15.12 2.68
N LYS A 315 11.23 15.05 1.36
CA LYS A 315 10.58 16.11 0.57
C LYS A 315 9.19 16.47 1.11
N ILE A 316 8.38 15.49 1.47
CA ILE A 316 7.03 15.74 2.00
C ILE A 316 7.09 16.33 3.40
N VAL A 317 7.87 15.71 4.29
CA VAL A 317 7.95 16.13 5.70
C VAL A 317 8.52 17.54 5.83
N GLU A 318 9.60 17.86 5.09
CA GLU A 318 10.20 19.20 5.10
C GLU A 318 9.32 20.25 4.42
N ARG A 319 8.75 19.91 3.24
CA ARG A 319 7.88 20.83 2.50
C ARG A 319 6.67 21.29 3.30
N TYR A 320 6.08 20.41 4.07
CA TYR A 320 4.85 20.69 4.81
C TYR A 320 5.09 20.88 6.31
N GLU A 321 6.31 20.76 6.78
CA GLU A 321 6.65 20.87 8.20
C GLU A 321 5.73 19.98 9.07
N CYS A 322 5.51 18.73 8.64
CA CYS A 322 4.56 17.82 9.27
C CYS A 322 5.22 16.73 10.14
N GLY A 323 6.50 16.90 10.46
CA GLY A 323 7.25 15.93 11.27
C GLY A 323 8.73 16.24 11.31
N LEU A 324 9.54 15.27 11.75
CA LEU A 324 10.99 15.37 11.84
C LEU A 324 11.66 14.37 10.89
N VAL A 325 12.75 14.82 10.26
CA VAL A 325 13.62 14.00 9.40
C VAL A 325 14.93 13.76 10.12
N THR A 326 15.19 12.52 10.53
CA THR A 326 16.38 12.18 11.31
C THR A 326 16.66 10.68 11.31
N GLU A 327 17.90 10.31 11.62
CA GLU A 327 18.30 8.96 12.02
C GLU A 327 18.39 8.82 13.55
N ASP A 328 18.37 9.93 14.28
CA ASP A 328 18.35 9.93 15.75
C ASP A 328 16.92 9.88 16.30
N TRP A 329 16.45 8.65 16.52
CA TRP A 329 15.13 8.41 17.08
C TRP A 329 14.96 8.94 18.51
N VAL A 330 16.03 8.94 19.32
CA VAL A 330 15.98 9.38 20.73
C VAL A 330 15.71 10.87 20.82
N ASP A 331 16.48 11.67 20.06
CA ASP A 331 16.33 13.12 20.04
C ASP A 331 14.93 13.51 19.48
N ALA A 332 14.53 12.90 18.38
CA ALA A 332 13.23 13.18 17.78
C ALA A 332 12.05 12.81 18.68
N LEU A 333 12.08 11.64 19.29
CA LEU A 333 11.04 11.21 20.24
C LEU A 333 11.02 12.12 21.47
N THR A 334 12.19 12.47 22.02
CA THR A 334 12.31 13.38 23.15
C THR A 334 11.72 14.75 22.82
N THR A 335 12.08 15.29 21.67
CA THR A 335 11.59 16.60 21.19
C THR A 335 10.07 16.59 21.07
N LEU A 336 9.51 15.62 20.35
CA LEU A 336 8.07 15.56 20.15
C LEU A 336 7.30 15.14 21.41
N ALA A 337 7.86 14.30 22.28
CA ALA A 337 7.19 13.93 23.53
C ALA A 337 7.02 15.14 24.48
N ASN A 338 8.01 16.01 24.54
CA ASN A 338 8.01 17.15 25.45
C ASN A 338 7.32 18.42 24.93
N ASP A 339 7.11 18.55 23.62
CA ASP A 339 6.52 19.74 23.01
C ASP A 339 5.16 19.44 22.35
N LYS A 340 4.09 19.65 23.12
CA LYS A 340 2.72 19.49 22.66
C LYS A 340 2.33 20.47 21.55
N ASP A 341 2.80 21.70 21.64
CA ASP A 341 2.44 22.74 20.67
C ASP A 341 3.10 22.45 19.32
N LEU A 342 4.34 21.97 19.34
CA LEU A 342 5.04 21.49 18.15
C LEU A 342 4.30 20.30 17.50
N ARG A 343 3.90 19.29 18.29
CA ARG A 343 3.10 18.17 17.78
C ARG A 343 1.82 18.65 17.12
N ASN A 344 1.06 19.53 17.78
CA ASN A 344 -0.17 20.09 17.24
C ASN A 344 0.06 20.86 15.95
N LYS A 345 1.09 21.72 15.91
CA LYS A 345 1.46 22.48 14.71
C LYS A 345 1.78 21.56 13.54
N MET A 346 2.66 20.57 13.75
CA MET A 346 3.06 19.62 12.72
C MET A 346 1.88 18.77 12.24
N GLY A 347 1.03 18.30 13.16
CA GLY A 347 -0.18 17.54 12.84
C GLY A 347 -1.16 18.33 11.97
N GLU A 348 -1.43 19.60 12.32
CA GLU A 348 -2.31 20.48 11.54
C GLU A 348 -1.72 20.81 10.15
N ASN A 349 -0.42 21.01 10.06
CA ASN A 349 0.27 21.22 8.80
C ASN A 349 0.13 19.99 7.88
N GLY A 350 0.37 18.78 8.44
CA GLY A 350 0.18 17.53 7.75
C GLY A 350 -1.24 17.36 7.23
N TYR A 351 -2.23 17.62 8.08
CA TYR A 351 -3.65 17.50 7.71
C TYR A 351 -4.07 18.47 6.59
N LYS A 352 -3.62 19.71 6.65
CA LYS A 352 -3.87 20.68 5.57
C LYS A 352 -3.26 20.21 4.27
N ALA A 353 -2.01 19.74 4.30
CA ALA A 353 -1.33 19.22 3.12
C ALA A 353 -2.03 17.99 2.56
N PHE A 354 -2.48 17.07 3.43
CA PHE A 354 -3.24 15.87 3.04
C PHE A 354 -4.52 16.27 2.30
N LYS A 355 -5.33 17.15 2.87
CA LYS A 355 -6.58 17.59 2.24
C LYS A 355 -6.37 18.27 0.89
N MET A 356 -5.29 19.03 0.75
CA MET A 356 -5.01 19.82 -0.46
C MET A 356 -4.38 19.00 -1.59
N ASN A 357 -3.68 17.87 -1.27
CA ASN A 357 -2.85 17.20 -2.26
C ASN A 357 -3.05 15.67 -2.31
N TYR A 358 -3.47 15.06 -1.19
CA TYR A 358 -3.38 13.60 -1.04
C TYR A 358 -4.72 12.91 -0.73
N SER A 359 -5.80 13.63 -0.43
CA SER A 359 -7.08 12.99 -0.07
C SER A 359 -7.61 12.09 -1.19
N TRP A 360 -8.37 11.06 -0.84
CA TRP A 360 -8.94 10.13 -1.82
C TRP A 360 -9.81 10.83 -2.84
N GLU A 361 -10.59 11.82 -2.43
CA GLU A 361 -11.49 12.56 -3.33
C GLU A 361 -10.73 13.24 -4.47
N LEU A 362 -9.52 13.73 -4.20
CA LEU A 362 -8.65 14.28 -5.23
C LEU A 362 -8.06 13.21 -6.14
N GLN A 363 -7.69 12.07 -5.57
CA GLN A 363 -7.16 10.97 -6.36
C GLN A 363 -8.24 10.34 -7.24
N GLU A 364 -9.44 10.15 -6.70
CA GLU A 364 -10.63 9.69 -7.43
C GLU A 364 -10.92 10.58 -8.65
N LYS A 365 -10.91 11.91 -8.46
CA LYS A 365 -11.10 12.86 -9.55
C LYS A 365 -10.06 12.68 -10.67
N LYS A 366 -8.77 12.62 -10.31
CA LYS A 366 -7.69 12.41 -11.29
C LYS A 366 -7.86 11.09 -12.06
N MET A 367 -8.20 10.02 -11.35
CA MET A 367 -8.45 8.72 -11.97
C MET A 367 -9.59 8.80 -12.98
N LEU A 368 -10.73 9.39 -12.58
CA LEU A 368 -11.90 9.52 -13.45
C LEU A 368 -11.64 10.42 -14.67
N GLU A 369 -10.78 11.44 -14.56
CA GLU A 369 -10.32 12.25 -15.68
C GLU A 369 -9.59 11.38 -16.73
N VAL A 370 -8.65 10.52 -16.31
CA VAL A 370 -7.93 9.59 -17.20
C VAL A 370 -8.90 8.63 -17.90
N TYR A 371 -9.86 8.06 -17.16
CA TYR A 371 -10.89 7.22 -17.77
C TYR A 371 -11.74 7.96 -18.80
N GLY A 372 -12.15 9.18 -18.44
CA GLY A 372 -12.97 10.03 -19.32
C GLY A 372 -12.26 10.38 -20.62
N GLU A 373 -10.96 10.67 -20.59
CA GLU A 373 -10.14 10.94 -21.78
C GLU A 373 -10.09 9.72 -22.70
N LEU A 374 -9.73 8.55 -22.16
CA LEU A 374 -9.58 7.33 -22.94
C LEU A 374 -10.88 6.82 -23.58
N LEU A 375 -12.01 7.00 -22.88
CA LEU A 375 -13.30 6.50 -23.35
C LEU A 375 -14.01 7.47 -24.31
N LYS A 376 -13.72 8.78 -24.26
CA LYS A 376 -14.24 9.76 -25.25
C LYS A 376 -13.67 9.53 -26.64
N GLU A 377 -12.41 9.10 -26.77
CA GLU A 377 -11.77 8.82 -28.04
C GLU A 377 -12.43 7.68 -28.85
N ARG A 378 -13.28 6.85 -28.22
CA ARG A 378 -14.04 5.79 -28.91
C ARG A 378 -15.31 6.29 -29.61
N GLY A 379 -15.77 7.51 -29.31
CA GLY A 379 -17.01 8.08 -29.83
C GLY A 379 -16.80 8.99 -31.04
N GLN A 380 -15.57 9.14 -31.52
CA GLN A 380 -15.22 9.83 -32.78
C GLN A 380 -14.74 8.81 -33.83
#